data_9f2929777556e4bf021ccfba8ba434f3
#
_entry.id   9f2929777556e4bf021ccfba8ba434f3
#
_cell.length_a   1.000
_cell.length_b   1.000
_cell.length_c   1.000
_cell.angle_alpha   90.00
_cell.angle_beta   90.00
_cell.angle_gamma   90.00
#
_symmetry.space_group_name_H-M   'P 1'
#
loop_
_entity.id
_entity.type
_entity.pdbx_description
1 polymer ?
#
loop_
_entity_poly.entity_id
_entity_poly.type
_entity_poly.pdbx_seq_one_letter_code
_entity_poly.pdbx_strand_id
1 'polypeptide(L)'
;MPDKFTLNDAYKRFTGDQDKVLTPRETIDNFMQKAAGAGLDILKETRRVDRGRLGIPVYSSICGQDAKNMTGTAKQMGKGATPVQAEASAIMELVERFSLYRFSANPANFQTDRQADLKDKSMSFAVLARSVDDISGNIDAVGRFFADLPLRWTTAWNLTRGEKVLLPFDWFFAINQFNGSCAGNCNEEALCQGICEVVERHVCCDI
;
A
#
# COMPACT_ATOMS: atom_id res chain seq x y z
N MET A 1 -10.26 -14.34 -2.00
CA MET A 1 -10.08 -13.77 -0.64
C MET A 1 -10.69 -14.72 0.38
N PRO A 2 -10.14 -14.83 1.59
CA PRO A 2 -10.73 -15.65 2.65
C PRO A 2 -12.17 -15.20 2.97
N ASP A 3 -12.97 -16.10 3.49
CA ASP A 3 -14.36 -15.78 3.83
C ASP A 3 -14.52 -14.89 5.06
N LYS A 4 -13.45 -14.76 5.83
CA LYS A 4 -13.37 -13.87 6.98
C LYS A 4 -11.96 -13.27 7.05
N PHE A 5 -11.88 -11.94 7.19
CA PHE A 5 -10.64 -11.27 7.54
C PHE A 5 -10.58 -11.11 9.05
N THR A 6 -9.58 -11.71 9.67
CA THR A 6 -9.41 -11.67 11.13
C THR A 6 -8.09 -11.01 11.45
N LEU A 7 -8.14 -10.02 12.33
CA LEU A 7 -6.96 -9.42 12.94
C LEU A 7 -6.69 -10.10 14.27
N ASN A 8 -5.43 -10.35 14.57
CA ASN A 8 -4.97 -10.94 15.81
C ASN A 8 -4.16 -9.93 16.61
N ASP A 9 -3.92 -10.22 17.88
CA ASP A 9 -3.02 -9.43 18.69
C ASP A 9 -1.60 -9.53 18.11
N ALA A 10 -0.99 -8.39 17.79
CA ALA A 10 0.38 -8.28 17.31
C ALA A 10 1.21 -7.50 18.34
N TYR A 11 1.97 -8.22 19.13
CA TYR A 11 2.77 -7.62 20.19
C TYR A 11 4.04 -7.00 19.64
N LYS A 12 4.23 -5.73 19.93
CA LYS A 12 5.45 -4.99 19.62
C LYS A 12 6.59 -5.50 20.50
N ARG A 13 7.71 -5.89 19.90
CA ARG A 13 8.91 -6.36 20.64
C ARG A 13 9.83 -5.23 21.04
N PHE A 14 9.69 -4.09 20.40
CA PHE A 14 10.55 -2.92 20.61
C PHE A 14 9.71 -1.74 21.05
N THR A 15 9.94 -1.33 22.30
CA THR A 15 9.38 -0.11 22.88
C THR A 15 10.53 0.91 22.96
N GLY A 16 10.26 2.13 22.51
CA GLY A 16 11.21 3.22 22.48
C GLY A 16 11.26 3.84 21.10
N ASP A 17 12.09 3.33 20.20
CA ASP A 17 12.24 3.93 18.87
C ASP A 17 11.50 3.16 17.74
N GLN A 18 10.98 1.97 18.05
CA GLN A 18 10.46 1.07 17.01
C GLN A 18 9.28 0.26 17.51
N ASP A 19 8.11 0.65 17.07
CA ASP A 19 6.85 -0.05 17.35
C ASP A 19 6.58 -1.17 16.34
N LYS A 20 7.47 -2.18 16.26
CA LYS A 20 7.41 -3.26 15.30
C LYS A 20 7.41 -4.64 15.97
N VAL A 21 6.80 -5.63 15.30
CA VAL A 21 6.77 -7.03 15.77
C VAL A 21 8.13 -7.72 15.67
N LEU A 22 8.96 -7.32 14.71
CA LEU A 22 10.30 -7.86 14.48
C LEU A 22 11.34 -6.74 14.49
N THR A 23 12.59 -7.11 14.80
CA THR A 23 13.72 -6.21 14.62
C THR A 23 13.92 -5.85 13.16
N PRO A 24 14.56 -4.71 12.84
CA PRO A 24 14.92 -4.40 11.47
C PRO A 24 15.75 -5.52 10.79
N ARG A 25 16.65 -6.16 11.52
CA ARG A 25 17.47 -7.26 10.98
C ARG A 25 16.59 -8.48 10.67
N GLU A 26 15.75 -8.91 11.59
CA GLU A 26 14.81 -10.01 11.35
C GLU A 26 13.87 -9.71 10.18
N THR A 27 13.43 -8.45 10.02
CA THR A 27 12.59 -8.03 8.88
C THR A 27 13.33 -8.21 7.56
N ILE A 28 14.60 -7.77 7.48
CA ILE A 28 15.45 -7.94 6.29
C ILE A 28 15.65 -9.43 5.99
N ASP A 29 16.03 -10.23 6.98
CA ASP A 29 16.31 -11.65 6.82
C ASP A 29 15.06 -12.43 6.36
N ASN A 30 13.90 -12.13 6.93
CA ASN A 30 12.61 -12.69 6.49
C ASN A 30 12.29 -12.34 5.04
N PHE A 31 12.51 -11.09 4.64
CA PHE A 31 12.31 -10.69 3.25
C PHE A 31 13.23 -11.47 2.32
N MET A 32 14.53 -11.52 2.62
CA MET A 32 15.50 -12.23 1.80
C MET A 32 15.15 -13.71 1.64
N GLN A 33 14.76 -14.36 2.73
CA GLN A 33 14.34 -15.77 2.71
C GLN A 33 13.08 -15.97 1.84
N LYS A 34 12.07 -15.11 1.97
CA LYS A 34 10.82 -15.22 1.20
C LYS A 34 11.04 -14.94 -0.29
N ALA A 35 11.85 -13.93 -0.63
CA ALA A 35 12.17 -13.61 -2.02
C ALA A 35 12.93 -14.76 -2.70
N ALA A 36 13.93 -15.32 -2.02
CA ALA A 36 14.68 -16.47 -2.50
C ALA A 36 13.78 -17.70 -2.65
N GLY A 37 12.91 -17.98 -1.66
CA GLY A 37 11.97 -19.11 -1.70
C GLY A 37 10.94 -18.98 -2.82
N ALA A 38 10.58 -17.77 -3.23
CA ALA A 38 9.69 -17.49 -4.34
C ALA A 38 10.40 -17.44 -5.71
N GLY A 39 11.73 -17.50 -5.75
CA GLY A 39 12.53 -17.37 -6.96
C GLY A 39 12.41 -16.00 -7.63
N LEU A 40 12.17 -14.93 -6.85
CA LEU A 40 11.95 -13.58 -7.35
C LEU A 40 13.19 -12.70 -7.15
N ASP A 41 13.63 -12.04 -8.20
CA ASP A 41 14.69 -11.01 -8.18
C ASP A 41 14.09 -9.62 -7.88
N ILE A 42 13.74 -9.41 -6.60
CA ILE A 42 13.10 -8.16 -6.15
C ILE A 42 14.16 -7.12 -5.77
N LEU A 43 15.17 -7.51 -5.00
CA LEU A 43 16.21 -6.63 -4.46
C LEU A 43 17.58 -7.06 -4.99
N LYS A 44 18.27 -6.13 -5.66
CA LYS A 44 19.65 -6.35 -6.10
C LYS A 44 20.66 -6.10 -4.97
N GLU A 45 20.54 -4.96 -4.30
CA GLU A 45 21.41 -4.53 -3.21
C GLU A 45 20.77 -3.36 -2.45
N THR A 46 21.31 -3.07 -1.26
CA THR A 46 21.03 -1.82 -0.54
C THR A 46 22.28 -0.95 -0.53
N ARG A 47 22.08 0.38 -0.52
CA ARG A 47 23.17 1.35 -0.45
C ARG A 47 22.81 2.46 0.51
N ARG A 48 23.71 2.78 1.42
CA ARG A 48 23.62 3.99 2.23
C ARG A 48 23.91 5.22 1.38
N VAL A 49 23.02 6.24 1.41
CA VAL A 49 23.07 7.39 0.50
C VAL A 49 23.04 8.74 1.21
N ASP A 50 22.94 8.76 2.55
CA ASP A 50 22.95 10.01 3.31
C ASP A 50 24.31 10.73 3.20
N ARG A 51 24.24 12.04 2.97
CA ARG A 51 25.41 12.94 2.90
C ARG A 51 25.21 14.18 3.76
N GLY A 52 24.18 14.19 4.60
CA GLY A 52 23.78 15.36 5.35
C GLY A 52 24.52 15.55 6.67
N ARG A 53 24.48 16.78 7.19
CA ARG A 53 25.04 17.15 8.50
C ARG A 53 24.23 16.56 9.67
N LEU A 54 22.99 16.14 9.43
CA LEU A 54 22.07 15.69 10.49
C LEU A 54 22.36 14.26 10.96
N GLY A 55 23.19 13.51 10.25
CA GLY A 55 23.52 12.13 10.63
C GLY A 55 22.34 11.15 10.58
N ILE A 56 21.23 11.53 9.93
CA ILE A 56 20.06 10.67 9.76
C ILE A 56 20.38 9.62 8.69
N PRO A 57 20.41 8.32 9.03
CA PRO A 57 20.67 7.27 8.05
C PRO A 57 19.57 7.23 6.97
N VAL A 58 20.01 7.22 5.71
CA VAL A 58 19.15 7.03 4.55
C VAL A 58 19.73 5.93 3.66
N TYR A 59 18.89 4.98 3.29
CA TYR A 59 19.25 3.88 2.40
C TYR A 59 18.41 3.90 1.13
N SER A 60 19.01 3.38 0.08
CA SER A 60 18.34 3.08 -1.19
C SER A 60 18.35 1.58 -1.38
N SER A 61 17.19 0.98 -1.62
CA SER A 61 17.04 -0.39 -2.11
C SER A 61 17.06 -0.36 -3.63
N ILE A 62 18.07 -0.97 -4.25
CA ILE A 62 18.19 -1.06 -5.70
C ILE A 62 17.35 -2.22 -6.18
N CYS A 63 16.42 -1.97 -7.07
CA CYS A 63 15.51 -2.97 -7.60
C CYS A 63 16.25 -4.06 -8.38
N GLY A 64 15.90 -5.31 -8.12
CA GLY A 64 16.20 -6.44 -8.98
C GLY A 64 15.38 -6.39 -10.28
N GLN A 65 15.58 -7.34 -11.16
CA GLN A 65 14.96 -7.30 -12.49
C GLN A 65 13.45 -7.42 -12.43
N ASP A 66 12.91 -8.32 -11.58
CA ASP A 66 11.45 -8.48 -11.43
C ASP A 66 10.79 -7.23 -10.87
N ALA A 67 11.43 -6.59 -9.89
CA ALA A 67 10.92 -5.34 -9.34
C ALA A 67 10.96 -4.19 -10.35
N LYS A 68 12.02 -4.06 -11.14
CA LYS A 68 12.11 -3.05 -12.21
C LYS A 68 11.02 -3.24 -13.26
N ASN A 69 10.83 -4.47 -13.71
CA ASN A 69 9.83 -4.80 -14.71
C ASN A 69 8.41 -4.49 -14.22
N MET A 70 8.17 -4.73 -12.92
CA MET A 70 6.85 -4.55 -12.32
C MET A 70 6.55 -3.09 -11.98
N THR A 71 7.50 -2.36 -11.38
CA THR A 71 7.27 -1.02 -10.83
C THR A 71 7.70 0.11 -11.76
N GLY A 72 8.50 -0.18 -12.78
CA GLY A 72 9.10 0.82 -13.66
C GLY A 72 10.16 1.70 -12.98
N THR A 73 10.53 1.41 -11.73
CA THR A 73 11.49 2.20 -10.95
C THR A 73 12.80 1.46 -10.73
N ALA A 74 13.90 2.22 -10.60
CA ALA A 74 15.22 1.63 -10.39
C ALA A 74 15.55 1.40 -8.90
N LYS A 75 14.89 2.12 -8.00
CA LYS A 75 15.16 2.10 -6.56
C LYS A 75 14.00 2.63 -5.73
N GLN A 76 13.98 2.27 -4.46
CA GLN A 76 13.16 2.90 -3.42
C GLN A 76 14.08 3.44 -2.32
N MET A 77 13.51 4.27 -1.43
CA MET A 77 14.29 4.94 -0.39
C MET A 77 13.72 4.61 0.99
N GLY A 78 14.58 4.60 1.99
CA GLY A 78 14.17 4.43 3.39
C GLY A 78 15.04 5.27 4.31
N LYS A 79 14.47 5.69 5.42
CA LYS A 79 15.14 6.43 6.50
C LYS A 79 14.85 5.78 7.84
N GLY A 80 15.69 6.05 8.82
CA GLY A 80 15.49 5.52 10.16
C GLY A 80 16.45 6.14 11.18
N ALA A 81 16.20 5.90 12.46
CA ALA A 81 17.06 6.37 13.56
C ALA A 81 18.42 5.63 13.58
N THR A 82 18.47 4.40 13.07
CA THR A 82 19.68 3.61 12.94
C THR A 82 19.92 3.16 11.50
N PRO A 83 21.16 2.85 11.09
CA PRO A 83 21.45 2.36 9.75
C PRO A 83 20.63 1.13 9.35
N VAL A 84 20.48 0.14 10.23
CA VAL A 84 19.73 -1.08 9.94
C VAL A 84 18.22 -0.81 9.83
N GLN A 85 17.70 0.16 10.57
CA GLN A 85 16.30 0.59 10.45
C GLN A 85 16.04 1.28 9.10
N ALA A 86 16.94 2.18 8.69
CA ALA A 86 16.85 2.84 7.40
C ALA A 86 16.93 1.84 6.22
N GLU A 87 17.79 0.81 6.35
CA GLU A 87 17.89 -0.28 5.39
C GLU A 87 16.60 -1.09 5.30
N ALA A 88 16.06 -1.52 6.45
CA ALA A 88 14.77 -2.23 6.51
C ALA A 88 13.63 -1.39 5.92
N SER A 89 13.58 -0.08 6.22
CA SER A 89 12.59 0.84 5.65
C SER A 89 12.68 0.89 4.13
N ALA A 90 13.88 1.00 3.56
CA ALA A 90 14.07 1.02 2.10
C ALA A 90 13.64 -0.29 1.42
N ILE A 91 13.92 -1.44 2.07
CA ILE A 91 13.50 -2.75 1.56
C ILE A 91 11.98 -2.88 1.64
N MET A 92 11.35 -2.49 2.75
CA MET A 92 9.90 -2.63 2.91
C MET A 92 9.12 -1.69 2.00
N GLU A 93 9.64 -0.51 1.69
CA GLU A 93 9.08 0.36 0.65
C GLU A 93 9.11 -0.34 -0.74
N LEU A 94 10.21 -1.02 -1.06
CA LEU A 94 10.30 -1.80 -2.28
C LEU A 94 9.28 -2.96 -2.32
N VAL A 95 9.12 -3.68 -1.21
CA VAL A 95 8.15 -4.76 -1.07
C VAL A 95 6.73 -4.26 -1.27
N GLU A 96 6.41 -3.13 -0.66
CA GLU A 96 5.11 -2.48 -0.78
C GLU A 96 4.79 -2.15 -2.24
N ARG A 97 5.68 -1.40 -2.92
CA ARG A 97 5.50 -1.03 -4.33
C ARG A 97 5.39 -2.25 -5.23
N PHE A 98 6.30 -3.21 -5.09
CA PHE A 98 6.26 -4.45 -5.86
C PHE A 98 4.94 -5.20 -5.67
N SER A 99 4.46 -5.32 -4.43
CA SER A 99 3.22 -6.04 -4.12
C SER A 99 2.00 -5.35 -4.70
N LEU A 100 1.90 -4.03 -4.59
CA LEU A 100 0.80 -3.24 -5.15
C LEU A 100 0.74 -3.36 -6.68
N TYR A 101 1.86 -3.18 -7.36
CA TYR A 101 1.89 -3.28 -8.82
C TYR A 101 1.63 -4.71 -9.31
N ARG A 102 2.16 -5.71 -8.61
CA ARG A 102 1.88 -7.12 -8.91
C ARG A 102 0.41 -7.46 -8.72
N PHE A 103 -0.22 -6.92 -7.67
CA PHE A 103 -1.66 -7.04 -7.47
C PHE A 103 -2.44 -6.40 -8.63
N SER A 104 -2.09 -5.16 -8.99
CA SER A 104 -2.73 -4.40 -10.08
C SER A 104 -2.55 -5.05 -11.46
N ALA A 105 -1.44 -5.73 -11.70
CA ALA A 105 -1.13 -6.38 -12.96
C ALA A 105 -1.84 -7.75 -13.13
N ASN A 106 -2.36 -8.35 -12.07
CA ASN A 106 -3.01 -9.65 -12.14
C ASN A 106 -4.52 -9.51 -12.42
N PRO A 107 -5.01 -9.85 -13.61
CA PRO A 107 -6.42 -9.70 -13.95
C PRO A 107 -7.37 -10.56 -13.07
N ALA A 108 -6.87 -11.64 -12.47
CA ALA A 108 -7.66 -12.48 -11.55
C ALA A 108 -8.08 -11.76 -10.26
N ASN A 109 -7.46 -10.61 -9.94
CA ASN A 109 -7.83 -9.80 -8.78
C ASN A 109 -9.02 -8.87 -9.05
N PHE A 110 -9.52 -8.81 -10.29
CA PHE A 110 -10.50 -7.82 -10.71
C PHE A 110 -11.64 -8.46 -11.50
N GLN A 111 -12.79 -7.82 -11.43
CA GLN A 111 -13.87 -7.94 -12.41
C GLN A 111 -14.07 -6.59 -13.08
N THR A 112 -14.38 -6.57 -14.38
CA THR A 112 -14.67 -5.35 -15.12
C THR A 112 -16.18 -5.23 -15.31
N ASP A 113 -16.77 -4.27 -14.63
CA ASP A 113 -18.22 -4.06 -14.64
C ASP A 113 -18.56 -2.57 -14.53
N ARG A 114 -19.79 -2.23 -14.85
CA ARG A 114 -20.38 -0.91 -14.56
C ARG A 114 -21.00 -0.94 -13.16
N GLN A 115 -20.93 0.18 -12.43
CA GLN A 115 -21.54 0.27 -11.11
C GLN A 115 -23.05 -0.04 -11.16
N ALA A 116 -23.74 0.40 -12.22
CA ALA A 116 -25.16 0.15 -12.43
C ALA A 116 -25.50 -1.36 -12.41
N ASP A 117 -24.61 -2.22 -12.89
CA ASP A 117 -24.82 -3.67 -12.95
C ASP A 117 -24.49 -4.37 -11.61
N LEU A 118 -23.63 -3.78 -10.78
CA LEU A 118 -23.18 -4.33 -9.50
C LEU A 118 -24.17 -4.10 -8.34
N LYS A 119 -25.02 -3.10 -8.45
CA LYS A 119 -26.04 -2.72 -7.46
C LYS A 119 -25.44 -2.56 -6.05
N ASP A 120 -26.12 -3.13 -5.04
CA ASP A 120 -25.72 -3.01 -3.62
C ASP A 120 -24.43 -3.75 -3.23
N LYS A 121 -23.82 -4.49 -4.14
CA LYS A 121 -22.55 -5.20 -3.89
C LYS A 121 -21.33 -4.26 -3.95
N SER A 122 -21.46 -3.13 -4.63
CA SER A 122 -20.40 -2.16 -4.81
C SER A 122 -20.53 -0.99 -3.83
N MET A 123 -19.40 -0.34 -3.56
CA MET A 123 -19.39 0.94 -2.85
C MET A 123 -20.20 1.97 -3.64
N SER A 124 -21.11 2.67 -2.97
CA SER A 124 -21.95 3.68 -3.62
C SER A 124 -21.14 4.89 -4.07
N PHE A 125 -21.57 5.54 -5.16
CA PHE A 125 -20.91 6.74 -5.65
C PHE A 125 -20.89 7.86 -4.59
N ALA A 126 -21.91 8.00 -3.78
CA ALA A 126 -21.96 8.99 -2.70
C ALA A 126 -20.84 8.82 -1.67
N VAL A 127 -20.38 7.58 -1.43
CA VAL A 127 -19.23 7.30 -0.57
C VAL A 127 -17.92 7.59 -1.33
N LEU A 128 -17.82 7.18 -2.59
CA LEU A 128 -16.65 7.42 -3.44
C LEU A 128 -16.38 8.92 -3.62
N ALA A 129 -17.43 9.70 -3.86
CA ALA A 129 -17.33 11.15 -4.05
C ALA A 129 -16.70 11.88 -2.85
N ARG A 130 -16.78 11.32 -1.65
CA ARG A 130 -16.11 11.88 -0.46
C ARG A 130 -14.58 11.79 -0.49
N SER A 131 -14.02 11.04 -1.43
CA SER A 131 -12.55 10.93 -1.62
C SER A 131 -11.98 12.07 -2.46
N VAL A 132 -12.81 12.97 -2.97
CA VAL A 132 -12.40 14.14 -3.75
C VAL A 132 -13.09 15.39 -3.23
N ASP A 133 -12.41 16.53 -3.32
CA ASP A 133 -13.01 17.83 -3.05
C ASP A 133 -13.57 18.41 -4.36
N ASP A 134 -14.89 18.29 -4.56
CA ASP A 134 -15.55 18.78 -5.75
C ASP A 134 -16.08 20.21 -5.57
N ILE A 135 -15.38 21.16 -6.15
CA ILE A 135 -15.77 22.57 -6.19
C ILE A 135 -16.61 22.93 -7.43
N SER A 136 -16.83 21.98 -8.35
CA SER A 136 -17.54 22.24 -9.62
C SER A 136 -19.06 22.34 -9.49
N GLY A 137 -19.62 21.77 -8.43
CA GLY A 137 -21.06 21.62 -8.22
C GLY A 137 -21.73 20.64 -9.19
N ASN A 138 -20.95 19.83 -9.92
CA ASN A 138 -21.45 18.90 -10.94
C ASN A 138 -21.41 17.43 -10.50
N ILE A 139 -21.25 17.16 -9.21
CA ILE A 139 -21.02 15.81 -8.68
C ILE A 139 -22.12 14.80 -9.07
N ASP A 140 -23.37 15.25 -9.18
CA ASP A 140 -24.49 14.40 -9.61
C ASP A 140 -24.37 13.98 -11.08
N ALA A 141 -23.89 14.89 -11.95
CA ALA A 141 -23.64 14.56 -13.34
C ALA A 141 -22.48 13.57 -13.48
N VAL A 142 -21.41 13.76 -12.68
CA VAL A 142 -20.28 12.83 -12.58
C VAL A 142 -20.77 11.47 -12.11
N GLY A 143 -21.67 11.41 -11.11
CA GLY A 143 -22.23 10.16 -10.60
C GLY A 143 -23.00 9.37 -11.66
N ARG A 144 -23.81 10.05 -12.49
CA ARG A 144 -24.50 9.40 -13.61
C ARG A 144 -23.54 8.83 -14.65
N PHE A 145 -22.50 9.61 -15.00
CA PHE A 145 -21.47 9.15 -15.93
C PHE A 145 -20.67 7.96 -15.35
N PHE A 146 -20.29 8.05 -14.07
CA PHE A 146 -19.55 7.01 -13.37
C PHE A 146 -20.32 5.68 -13.33
N ALA A 147 -21.64 5.72 -13.16
CA ALA A 147 -22.47 4.52 -13.08
C ALA A 147 -22.39 3.65 -14.34
N ASP A 148 -22.13 4.26 -15.50
CA ASP A 148 -22.06 3.60 -16.81
C ASP A 148 -20.62 3.27 -17.25
N LEU A 149 -19.60 3.74 -16.52
CA LEU A 149 -18.20 3.45 -16.85
C LEU A 149 -17.83 2.00 -16.51
N PRO A 150 -17.23 1.25 -17.46
CA PRO A 150 -16.60 -0.03 -17.15
C PRO A 150 -15.29 0.21 -16.40
N LEU A 151 -15.27 -0.14 -15.12
CA LEU A 151 -14.11 -0.02 -14.23
C LEU A 151 -13.67 -1.39 -13.73
N ARG A 152 -12.42 -1.50 -13.33
CA ARG A 152 -11.92 -2.67 -12.61
C ARG A 152 -12.33 -2.58 -11.15
N TRP A 153 -13.09 -3.57 -10.71
CA TRP A 153 -13.55 -3.69 -9.33
C TRP A 153 -12.79 -4.81 -8.62
N THR A 154 -12.43 -4.58 -7.39
CA THR A 154 -11.81 -5.59 -6.54
C THR A 154 -12.54 -5.72 -5.22
N THR A 155 -12.52 -6.92 -4.64
CA THR A 155 -13.09 -7.14 -3.31
C THR A 155 -12.15 -6.60 -2.24
N ALA A 156 -12.70 -5.83 -1.32
CA ALA A 156 -12.02 -5.35 -0.11
C ALA A 156 -12.83 -5.69 1.14
N TRP A 157 -12.21 -5.53 2.30
CA TRP A 157 -12.87 -5.65 3.59
C TRP A 157 -13.16 -4.26 4.16
N ASN A 158 -14.42 -4.00 4.48
CA ASN A 158 -14.80 -2.89 5.32
C ASN A 158 -14.57 -3.32 6.78
N LEU A 159 -13.46 -2.89 7.37
CA LEU A 159 -13.07 -3.30 8.71
C LEU A 159 -14.04 -2.83 9.79
N THR A 160 -14.68 -1.67 9.59
CA THR A 160 -15.65 -1.12 10.53
C THR A 160 -16.93 -1.95 10.59
N ARG A 161 -17.39 -2.46 9.44
CA ARG A 161 -18.63 -3.24 9.33
C ARG A 161 -18.40 -4.74 9.32
N GLY A 162 -17.15 -5.19 9.15
CA GLY A 162 -16.82 -6.61 9.08
C GLY A 162 -17.38 -7.31 7.85
N GLU A 163 -17.54 -6.60 6.73
CA GLU A 163 -18.15 -7.09 5.50
C GLU A 163 -17.27 -6.91 4.27
N LYS A 164 -17.48 -7.73 3.25
CA LYS A 164 -16.85 -7.56 1.93
C LYS A 164 -17.58 -6.48 1.15
N VAL A 165 -16.81 -5.67 0.42
CA VAL A 165 -17.33 -4.65 -0.48
C VAL A 165 -16.52 -4.65 -1.76
N LEU A 166 -17.18 -4.39 -2.91
CA LEU A 166 -16.49 -4.16 -4.17
C LEU A 166 -16.07 -2.70 -4.27
N LEU A 167 -14.78 -2.46 -4.48
CA LEU A 167 -14.18 -1.15 -4.67
C LEU A 167 -13.77 -0.94 -6.13
N PRO A 168 -13.98 0.26 -6.71
CA PRO A 168 -13.44 0.60 -8.02
C PRO A 168 -11.95 0.89 -7.89
N PHE A 169 -11.12 -0.11 -8.20
CA PHE A 169 -9.67 0.00 -8.05
C PHE A 169 -9.09 1.16 -8.85
N ASP A 170 -9.54 1.34 -10.10
CA ASP A 170 -9.01 2.38 -10.97
C ASP A 170 -9.29 3.79 -10.44
N TRP A 171 -10.43 4.00 -9.76
CA TRP A 171 -10.74 5.27 -9.09
C TRP A 171 -9.72 5.61 -8.01
N PHE A 172 -9.53 4.69 -7.05
CA PHE A 172 -8.60 4.93 -5.94
C PHE A 172 -7.15 5.01 -6.40
N PHE A 173 -6.76 4.20 -7.37
CA PHE A 173 -5.41 4.23 -7.92
C PHE A 173 -5.12 5.55 -8.65
N ALA A 174 -6.11 6.11 -9.36
CA ALA A 174 -5.96 7.40 -10.05
C ALA A 174 -5.82 8.57 -9.07
N ILE A 175 -6.54 8.55 -7.93
CA ILE A 175 -6.56 9.65 -6.96
C ILE A 175 -5.38 9.54 -5.99
N ASN A 176 -5.18 8.36 -5.41
CA ASN A 176 -4.26 8.17 -4.28
C ASN A 176 -2.93 7.51 -4.68
N GLN A 177 -2.85 6.89 -5.86
CA GLN A 177 -1.69 6.10 -6.29
C GLN A 177 -1.27 5.08 -5.21
N PHE A 178 -0.24 5.39 -4.44
CA PHE A 178 0.32 4.51 -3.39
C PHE A 178 -0.16 4.85 -1.98
N ASN A 179 -0.83 5.99 -1.77
CA ASN A 179 -1.22 6.43 -0.44
C ASN A 179 -2.15 5.40 0.22
N GLY A 180 -1.76 4.96 1.42
CA GLY A 180 -2.45 3.92 2.16
C GLY A 180 -2.06 2.50 1.76
N SER A 181 -1.20 2.30 0.72
CA SER A 181 -0.54 1.02 0.55
C SER A 181 0.52 0.85 1.64
N CYS A 182 0.69 -0.36 2.13
CA CYS A 182 1.52 -0.58 3.31
C CYS A 182 2.15 -1.97 3.32
N ALA A 183 3.33 -2.04 3.90
CA ALA A 183 4.02 -3.29 4.17
C ALA A 183 4.32 -3.43 5.67
N GLY A 184 4.34 -4.66 6.16
CA GLY A 184 4.63 -4.98 7.54
C GLY A 184 5.05 -6.43 7.69
N ASN A 185 5.52 -6.78 8.88
CA ASN A 185 5.89 -8.15 9.21
C ASN A 185 4.66 -9.05 9.42
N CYS A 186 3.52 -8.45 9.72
CA CYS A 186 2.20 -9.08 9.78
C CYS A 186 1.14 -8.12 9.24
N ASN A 187 -0.09 -8.61 9.07
CA ASN A 187 -1.21 -7.82 8.55
C ASN A 187 -1.55 -6.63 9.45
N GLU A 188 -1.49 -6.84 10.77
CA GLU A 188 -1.82 -5.83 11.78
C GLU A 188 -0.81 -4.68 11.76
N GLU A 189 0.48 -5.00 11.64
CA GLU A 189 1.55 -3.99 11.50
C GLU A 189 1.41 -3.20 10.20
N ALA A 190 1.18 -3.90 9.08
CA ALA A 190 0.95 -3.25 7.79
C ALA A 190 -0.27 -2.34 7.83
N LEU A 191 -1.40 -2.81 8.37
CA LEU A 191 -2.62 -2.02 8.48
C LEU A 191 -2.43 -0.77 9.34
N CYS A 192 -1.74 -0.90 10.48
CA CYS A 192 -1.42 0.23 11.34
C CYS A 192 -0.61 1.29 10.59
N GLN A 193 0.41 0.86 9.84
CA GLN A 193 1.24 1.75 9.01
C GLN A 193 0.41 2.46 7.94
N GLY A 194 -0.47 1.73 7.23
CA GLY A 194 -1.33 2.30 6.19
C GLY A 194 -2.34 3.31 6.74
N ILE A 195 -2.93 3.03 7.91
CA ILE A 195 -3.83 3.99 8.58
C ILE A 195 -3.06 5.26 8.97
N CYS A 196 -1.87 5.12 9.56
CA CYS A 196 -1.03 6.28 9.92
C CYS A 196 -0.67 7.11 8.69
N GLU A 197 -0.34 6.48 7.56
CA GLU A 197 -0.03 7.19 6.32
C GLU A 197 -1.25 7.95 5.78
N VAL A 198 -2.44 7.34 5.78
CA VAL A 198 -3.66 8.01 5.33
C VAL A 198 -3.96 9.24 6.19
N VAL A 199 -3.81 9.14 7.52
CA VAL A 199 -3.98 10.27 8.43
C VAL A 199 -2.92 11.36 8.16
N GLU A 200 -1.65 10.99 8.00
CA GLU A 200 -0.57 11.92 7.66
C GLU A 200 -0.87 12.69 6.37
N ARG A 201 -1.27 11.98 5.31
CA ARG A 201 -1.59 12.58 4.02
C ARG A 201 -2.79 13.52 4.12
N HIS A 202 -3.83 13.13 4.84
CA HIS A 202 -5.00 13.99 5.07
C HIS A 202 -4.60 15.29 5.73
N VAL A 203 -3.87 15.23 6.84
CA VAL A 203 -3.42 16.44 7.57
C VAL A 203 -2.51 17.31 6.71
N CYS A 204 -1.62 16.72 5.89
CA CYS A 204 -0.74 17.49 5.02
C CYS A 204 -1.47 18.16 3.84
N CYS A 205 -2.68 17.71 3.48
CA CYS A 205 -3.47 18.35 2.42
C CYS A 205 -4.32 19.52 2.95
N ASP A 206 -4.55 19.59 4.26
CA ASP A 206 -5.35 20.64 4.90
C ASP A 206 -4.53 21.88 5.29
N ILE A 207 -3.23 21.91 5.01
CA ILE A 207 -2.29 23.02 5.25
C ILE A 207 -1.96 23.73 3.94
#